data_c13655a143cac203d7251053e5c8a0d5
#
_entry.id   c13655a143cac203d7251053e5c8a0d5
#
_cell.length_a   1.000
_cell.length_b   1.000
_cell.length_c   1.000
_cell.angle_alpha   90.00
_cell.angle_beta   90.00
_cell.angle_gamma   90.00
#
_symmetry.space_group_name_H-M   'P 1'
#
loop_
_entity.id
_entity.type
_entity.pdbx_description
1 polymer ?
#
loop_
_entity_poly.entity_id
_entity_poly.type
_entity_poly.pdbx_seq_one_letter_code
_entity_poly.pdbx_strand_id
1 'polypeptide(L)'
;MMGRLRVRDVLNEIKWSGKYRASDVEVYFVSRGYRNDVEKVLFTDILELRRGSIIIRRNHEEKYIPHHRILRIAKISGETIWSK
;
A
#
# COMPACT_ATOMS: atom_id res chain seq x y z
N MET A 1 -8.29 -24.39 3.36
CA MET A 1 -8.68 -23.40 2.65
C MET A 1 -7.95 -22.19 2.82
N MET A 2 -7.87 -21.45 1.85
CA MET A 2 -7.17 -20.36 1.91
C MET A 2 -7.86 -19.26 2.38
N GLY A 3 -7.53 -18.59 3.23
CA GLY A 3 -8.05 -17.40 3.63
C GLY A 3 -7.70 -16.29 2.73
N ARG A 4 -8.22 -15.10 3.03
CA ARG A 4 -7.85 -13.94 2.31
C ARG A 4 -6.44 -13.57 2.71
N LEU A 5 -5.63 -13.17 1.76
CA LEU A 5 -4.30 -12.72 2.06
C LEU A 5 -4.35 -11.42 2.84
N ARG A 6 -3.44 -11.26 3.79
CA ARG A 6 -3.36 -10.03 4.54
C ARG A 6 -2.60 -9.01 3.72
N VAL A 7 -2.92 -7.74 3.93
CA VAL A 7 -2.23 -6.67 3.21
C VAL A 7 -0.72 -6.74 3.41
N ARG A 8 -0.28 -7.13 4.61
CA ARG A 8 1.15 -7.25 4.88
C ARG A 8 1.82 -8.26 3.96
N ASP A 9 1.14 -9.40 3.73
CA ASP A 9 1.70 -10.44 2.90
C ASP A 9 1.80 -9.98 1.44
N VAL A 10 0.81 -9.26 0.98
CA VAL A 10 0.81 -8.73 -0.37
C VAL A 10 1.92 -7.70 -0.56
N LEU A 11 2.08 -6.80 0.41
CA LEU A 11 3.13 -5.79 0.33
C LEU A 11 4.51 -6.44 0.31
N ASN A 12 4.72 -7.46 1.14
CA ASN A 12 5.99 -8.16 1.17
C ASN A 12 6.23 -8.90 -0.14
N GLU A 13 5.20 -9.48 -0.72
CA GLU A 13 5.34 -10.17 -1.99
C GLU A 13 5.75 -9.20 -3.09
N ILE A 14 5.15 -8.02 -3.14
CA ILE A 14 5.52 -7.02 -4.13
C ILE A 14 6.98 -6.63 -3.98
N LYS A 15 7.44 -6.47 -2.75
CA LYS A 15 8.80 -6.05 -2.50
C LYS A 15 9.82 -7.11 -2.83
N TRP A 16 9.54 -8.37 -2.51
CA TRP A 16 10.56 -9.41 -2.55
C TRP A 16 10.44 -10.44 -3.67
N SER A 17 9.26 -10.64 -4.23
CA SER A 17 9.08 -11.73 -5.19
C SER A 17 9.57 -11.42 -6.60
N GLY A 18 9.70 -10.16 -6.91
CA GLY A 18 10.04 -9.76 -8.28
C GLY A 18 8.88 -9.90 -9.27
N LYS A 19 7.71 -10.32 -8.77
CA LYS A 19 6.56 -10.52 -9.64
C LYS A 19 5.99 -9.22 -10.14
N TYR A 20 6.13 -8.16 -9.37
CA TYR A 20 5.62 -6.85 -9.75
C TYR A 20 6.75 -5.83 -9.73
N ARG A 21 6.67 -4.87 -10.63
CA ARG A 21 7.62 -3.77 -10.64
C ARG A 21 7.09 -2.71 -9.70
N ALA A 22 7.88 -2.33 -8.71
CA ALA A 22 7.45 -1.37 -7.70
C ALA A 22 6.94 -0.07 -8.30
N SER A 23 7.56 0.40 -9.38
CA SER A 23 7.14 1.65 -10.01
C SER A 23 5.80 1.55 -10.72
N ASP A 24 5.25 0.33 -10.87
CA ASP A 24 3.96 0.14 -11.50
C ASP A 24 2.85 -0.11 -10.48
N VAL A 25 3.13 -0.02 -9.21
CA VAL A 25 2.16 -0.35 -8.16
C VAL A 25 1.80 0.88 -7.35
N GLU A 26 0.51 1.04 -7.09
CA GLU A 26 -0.01 2.12 -6.27
C GLU A 26 -0.75 1.55 -5.07
N VAL A 27 -0.67 2.23 -3.95
CA VAL A 27 -1.38 1.85 -2.73
C VAL A 27 -2.39 2.95 -2.41
N TYR A 28 -3.65 2.55 -2.27
CA TYR A 28 -4.74 3.48 -1.95
C TYR A 28 -5.06 3.33 -0.47
N PHE A 29 -5.19 4.41 0.24
CA PHE A 29 -5.48 4.39 1.66
C PHE A 29 -6.39 5.54 2.07
N VAL A 30 -7.05 5.39 3.20
CA VAL A 30 -7.92 6.44 3.73
C VAL A 30 -7.06 7.42 4.50
N SER A 31 -7.13 8.69 4.11
CA SER A 31 -6.42 9.72 4.82
C SER A 31 -7.17 10.01 6.10
N ARG A 32 -6.43 10.22 7.18
CA ARG A 32 -7.08 10.54 8.43
C ARG A 32 -7.34 12.01 8.47
N GLY A 33 -8.35 12.47 7.86
CA GLY A 33 -8.71 13.84 7.86
C GLY A 33 -10.11 13.94 8.23
N TYR A 34 -10.67 15.12 8.21
CA TYR A 34 -11.93 15.38 8.47
C TYR A 34 -12.85 14.84 7.44
N ARG A 35 -12.43 14.50 6.23
CA ARG A 35 -13.29 13.98 5.21
C ARG A 35 -13.02 12.52 4.90
N ASN A 36 -12.09 11.89 5.53
CA ASN A 36 -11.70 10.52 5.23
C ASN A 36 -11.46 10.32 3.74
N ASP A 37 -10.74 11.24 3.14
CA ASP A 37 -10.46 11.17 1.70
C ASP A 37 -9.55 10.00 1.38
N VAL A 38 -9.74 9.42 0.21
CA VAL A 38 -8.87 8.36 -0.27
C VAL A 38 -7.68 9.02 -0.96
N GLU A 39 -6.49 8.57 -0.62
CA GLU A 39 -5.26 9.05 -1.25
C GLU A 39 -4.53 7.87 -1.83
N LYS A 40 -3.59 8.10 -2.72
CA LYS A 40 -2.77 7.05 -3.26
C LYS A 40 -1.31 7.45 -3.25
N VAL A 41 -0.44 6.46 -3.19
CA VAL A 41 1.00 6.68 -3.20
C VAL A 41 1.62 5.56 -4.02
N LEU A 42 2.71 5.85 -4.70
CA LEU A 42 3.42 4.81 -5.45
C LEU A 42 4.13 3.90 -4.46
N PHE A 43 4.23 2.63 -4.80
CA PHE A 43 4.94 1.68 -3.95
C PHE A 43 6.39 2.13 -3.72
N THR A 44 6.99 2.79 -4.71
CA THR A 44 8.37 3.29 -4.58
C THR A 44 8.52 4.39 -3.52
N ASP A 45 7.42 4.99 -3.09
CA ASP A 45 7.47 6.01 -2.04
C ASP A 45 7.29 5.41 -0.65
N ILE A 46 7.15 4.08 -0.56
CA ILE A 46 7.09 3.42 0.72
C ILE A 46 8.53 3.23 1.20
N LEU A 47 8.85 3.84 2.32
CA LEU A 47 10.18 3.78 2.87
C LEU A 47 10.41 2.52 3.70
N GLU A 48 9.37 2.03 4.34
CA GLU A 48 9.52 0.91 5.24
C GLU A 48 8.22 0.14 5.35
N LEU A 49 8.30 -1.18 5.33
CA LEU A 49 7.16 -2.06 5.56
C LEU A 49 7.30 -2.61 6.98
N ARG A 50 6.35 -2.29 7.83
CA ARG A 50 6.37 -2.76 9.20
C ARG A 50 5.29 -3.79 9.42
N ARG A 51 5.29 -4.43 10.57
CA ARG A 51 4.35 -5.49 10.87
C ARG A 51 2.88 -5.04 10.76
N GLY A 52 2.55 -3.87 11.22
CA GLY A 52 1.17 -3.39 11.20
C GLY A 52 0.95 -2.09 10.45
N SER A 53 1.98 -1.61 9.77
CA SER A 53 1.88 -0.32 9.12
C SER A 53 2.90 -0.18 8.00
N ILE A 54 2.80 0.90 7.25
CA ILE A 54 3.82 1.29 6.29
C ILE A 54 4.23 2.71 6.60
N ILE A 55 5.47 3.05 6.28
CA ILE A 55 5.95 4.41 6.37
C ILE A 55 6.16 4.90 4.95
N ILE A 56 5.55 6.00 4.60
CA ILE A 56 5.67 6.55 3.25
C ILE A 56 6.31 7.92 3.29
N ARG A 57 6.86 8.34 2.16
CA ARG A 57 7.38 9.69 2.03
C ARG A 57 6.38 10.50 1.23
N ARG A 58 6.00 11.65 1.78
CA ARG A 58 5.07 12.53 1.10
C ARG A 58 5.42 13.96 1.44
N ASN A 59 5.63 14.78 0.42
CA ASN A 59 5.97 16.19 0.61
C ASN A 59 7.16 16.38 1.56
N HIS A 60 8.19 15.57 1.37
CA HIS A 60 9.41 15.60 2.17
C HIS A 60 9.20 15.22 3.64
N GLU A 61 8.07 14.61 3.95
CA GLU A 61 7.80 14.16 5.30
C GLU A 61 7.49 12.68 5.30
N GLU A 62 7.77 12.02 6.39
CA GLU A 62 7.42 10.62 6.54
C GLU A 62 6.07 10.54 7.22
N LYS A 63 5.22 9.66 6.71
CA LYS A 63 3.90 9.43 7.30
C LYS A 63 3.73 7.97 7.63
N TYR A 64 3.06 7.73 8.75
CA TYR A 64 2.77 6.40 9.22
C TYR A 64 1.36 6.05 8.79
N ILE A 65 1.19 4.95 8.07
CA ILE A 65 -0.13 4.51 7.60
C ILE A 65 -0.39 3.11 8.14
N PRO A 66 -1.32 2.95 9.08
CA PRO A 66 -1.65 1.63 9.58
C PRO A 66 -2.23 0.75 8.48
N HIS A 67 -1.99 -0.55 8.53
CA HIS A 67 -2.46 -1.45 7.48
C HIS A 67 -3.99 -1.39 7.33
N HIS A 68 -4.73 -1.18 8.42
CA HIS A 68 -6.19 -1.17 8.34
C HIS A 68 -6.75 0.01 7.55
N ARG A 69 -5.92 1.01 7.24
CA ARG A 69 -6.36 2.11 6.43
C ARG A 69 -6.10 1.88 4.96
N ILE A 70 -5.36 0.84 4.61
CA ILE A 70 -5.08 0.53 3.21
C ILE A 70 -6.34 -0.12 2.61
N LEU A 71 -6.82 0.45 1.51
CA LEU A 71 -8.03 -0.01 0.87
C LEU A 71 -7.77 -0.90 -0.32
N ARG A 72 -6.73 -0.62 -1.08
CA ARG A 72 -6.49 -1.30 -2.33
C ARG A 72 -5.04 -1.18 -2.73
N ILE A 73 -4.51 -2.21 -3.35
CA ILE A 73 -3.19 -2.18 -3.97
C ILE A 73 -3.41 -2.57 -5.41
N ALA A 74 -2.95 -1.77 -6.34
CA ALA A 74 -3.24 -1.98 -7.75
C ALA A 74 -2.07 -1.58 -8.62
N LYS A 75 -2.06 -2.08 -9.84
CA LYS A 75 -1.10 -1.61 -10.83
C LYS A 75 -1.58 -0.28 -11.35
N ILE A 76 -0.66 0.53 -11.83
CA ILE A 76 -1.01 1.81 -12.44
C ILE A 76 -2.00 1.60 -13.59
N SER A 77 -1.90 0.47 -14.29
CA SER A 77 -2.83 0.15 -15.38
C SER A 77 -4.26 -0.05 -14.90
N GLY A 78 -4.48 -0.18 -13.60
CA GLY A 78 -5.81 -0.34 -13.04
C GLY A 78 -6.11 -1.72 -12.50
N GLU A 79 -5.24 -2.69 -12.79
CA GLU A 79 -5.48 -4.05 -12.33
C GLU A 79 -5.31 -4.13 -10.82
N THR A 80 -6.31 -4.62 -10.13
CA THR A 80 -6.27 -4.75 -8.67
C THR A 80 -5.43 -5.95 -8.28
N ILE A 81 -4.46 -5.75 -7.40
CA ILE A 81 -3.66 -6.83 -6.84
C ILE A 81 -4.31 -7.30 -5.55
N TRP A 82 -4.79 -6.37 -4.75
CA TRP A 82 -5.45 -6.67 -3.48
C TRP A 82 -6.46 -5.57 -3.16
N SER A 83 -7.57 -5.93 -2.59
CA SER A 83 -8.51 -4.92 -2.11
C SER A 83 -9.14 -5.39 -0.80
N LYS A 84 -9.51 -4.42 0.00
CA LYS A 84 -10.09 -4.69 1.30
C LYS A 84 -11.51 -5.21 1.15
#